data_97e084175dde1e14a45bb263403ab580
#
_entry.id   97e084175dde1e14a45bb263403ab580
#
_cell.length_a   1.000
_cell.length_b   1.000
_cell.length_c   1.000
_cell.angle_alpha   90.00
_cell.angle_beta   90.00
_cell.angle_gamma   90.00
#
_symmetry.space_group_name_H-M   'P 1'
#
loop_
_entity.id
_entity.type
_entity.pdbx_description
1 polymer ?
#
loop_
_entity_poly.entity_id
_entity_poly.type
_entity_poly.pdbx_seq_one_letter_code
_entity_poly.pdbx_strand_id
1 'polypeptide(L)'
;SQEISAAIVSTADASKVSDYGPTRGGGLVDPVDSTTTQVFAYGDSNEVKDKTVRDALLSFGYQESNGSFEATKTITLVNKGNSEVTFNGEVKASSQSLPAQVKLSNNKVTVPAGGTADVTVTLSLKASDVPSSLKTQNSRNFYEASGNVQFTSGDKTLSVPYLMVPRSTTKVTGEISSDSSKIGFKNQGGTYDTSGFLFNWGATDPKGDLPAEAIEAGDGVDIANVGVATTTFDGEKALVFAIN
;
A
#
# COMPACT_ATOMS: atom_id res chain seq x y z
N SER A 1 -16.13 -14.11 -13.66
CA SER A 1 -15.43 -13.30 -14.65
C SER A 1 -15.17 -11.90 -14.08
N GLN A 2 -14.12 -11.25 -14.58
CA GLN A 2 -13.64 -9.95 -14.11
C GLN A 2 -14.72 -8.85 -14.26
N GLU A 3 -15.49 -8.85 -15.34
CA GLU A 3 -16.58 -7.88 -15.57
C GLU A 3 -17.67 -7.97 -14.48
N ILE A 4 -18.04 -9.18 -14.08
CA ILE A 4 -19.03 -9.38 -13.02
C ILE A 4 -18.51 -8.84 -11.70
N SER A 5 -17.25 -9.14 -11.36
CA SER A 5 -16.61 -8.61 -10.15
C SER A 5 -16.56 -7.08 -10.17
N ALA A 6 -16.18 -6.49 -11.31
CA ALA A 6 -16.13 -5.04 -11.47
C ALA A 6 -17.52 -4.40 -11.34
N ALA A 7 -18.56 -4.98 -11.94
CA ALA A 7 -19.93 -4.49 -11.81
C ALA A 7 -20.42 -4.54 -10.35
N ILE A 8 -20.19 -5.65 -9.63
CA ILE A 8 -20.59 -5.81 -8.23
C ILE A 8 -19.89 -4.79 -7.34
N VAL A 9 -18.58 -4.63 -7.48
CA VAL A 9 -17.80 -3.74 -6.61
C VAL A 9 -18.05 -2.27 -6.94
N SER A 10 -18.09 -1.91 -8.23
CA SER A 10 -18.23 -0.50 -8.61
C SER A 10 -19.65 0.06 -8.40
N THR A 11 -20.68 -0.77 -8.31
CA THR A 11 -22.05 -0.34 -7.98
C THR A 11 -22.38 -0.48 -6.48
N ALA A 12 -21.45 -1.01 -5.67
CA ALA A 12 -21.66 -1.13 -4.24
C ALA A 12 -21.72 0.24 -3.54
N ASP A 13 -22.59 0.36 -2.55
CA ASP A 13 -22.81 1.61 -1.80
C ASP A 13 -22.01 1.63 -0.49
N ALA A 14 -20.91 2.39 -0.51
CA ALA A 14 -20.07 2.59 0.67
C ALA A 14 -20.79 3.35 1.79
N SER A 15 -21.79 4.18 1.49
CA SER A 15 -22.53 4.96 2.48
C SER A 15 -23.46 4.12 3.36
N LYS A 16 -23.75 2.90 2.93
CA LYS A 16 -24.59 1.93 3.69
C LYS A 16 -23.80 1.13 4.71
N VAL A 17 -22.48 1.29 4.77
CA VAL A 17 -21.62 0.58 5.72
C VAL A 17 -21.09 1.56 6.75
N SER A 18 -21.41 1.36 8.04
CA SER A 18 -20.87 2.16 9.14
C SER A 18 -19.37 1.95 9.25
N ASP A 19 -18.63 3.02 9.58
CA ASP A 19 -17.16 3.01 9.70
C ASP A 19 -16.48 2.36 8.48
N TYR A 20 -16.98 2.74 7.31
CA TYR A 20 -16.46 2.21 6.05
C TYR A 20 -14.98 2.54 5.86
N GLY A 21 -14.24 1.50 5.48
CA GLY A 21 -12.88 1.60 4.93
C GLY A 21 -12.68 0.54 3.85
N PRO A 22 -11.77 0.74 2.88
CA PRO A 22 -11.57 -0.17 1.74
C PRO A 22 -11.20 -1.59 2.12
N THR A 23 -10.69 -1.80 3.34
CA THR A 23 -10.45 -3.14 3.91
C THR A 23 -11.74 -3.95 4.06
N ARG A 24 -12.91 -3.31 3.97
CA ARG A 24 -14.25 -3.91 4.01
C ARG A 24 -14.90 -4.06 2.62
N GLY A 25 -14.11 -3.87 1.55
CA GLY A 25 -14.57 -3.99 0.17
C GLY A 25 -15.15 -2.70 -0.41
N GLY A 26 -16.01 -2.79 -1.43
CA GLY A 26 -16.62 -1.66 -2.13
C GLY A 26 -17.79 -0.98 -1.42
N GLY A 27 -18.35 -1.63 -0.41
CA GLY A 27 -19.58 -1.20 0.27
C GLY A 27 -20.62 -2.29 0.33
N LEU A 28 -21.88 -1.91 0.61
CA LEU A 28 -23.01 -2.84 0.56
C LEU A 28 -23.35 -3.14 -0.91
N VAL A 29 -23.39 -4.41 -1.25
CA VAL A 29 -23.75 -4.87 -2.60
C VAL A 29 -25.19 -4.46 -2.93
N ASP A 30 -25.38 -3.86 -4.11
CA ASP A 30 -26.67 -3.65 -4.71
C ASP A 30 -26.91 -4.69 -5.82
N PRO A 31 -27.74 -5.72 -5.57
CA PRO A 31 -27.99 -6.78 -6.56
C PRO A 31 -28.71 -6.27 -7.81
N VAL A 32 -29.54 -5.24 -7.68
CA VAL A 32 -30.27 -4.67 -8.83
C VAL A 32 -29.31 -3.91 -9.72
N ASP A 33 -28.58 -2.96 -9.15
CA ASP A 33 -27.63 -2.15 -9.93
C ASP A 33 -26.51 -3.02 -10.50
N SER A 34 -25.95 -3.97 -9.75
CA SER A 34 -24.88 -4.83 -10.26
C SER A 34 -25.27 -5.75 -11.43
N THR A 35 -26.55 -6.13 -11.51
CA THR A 35 -27.07 -7.00 -12.59
C THR A 35 -27.63 -6.26 -13.78
N THR A 36 -28.05 -5.01 -13.62
CA THR A 36 -28.69 -4.21 -14.68
C THR A 36 -27.77 -3.13 -15.27
N THR A 37 -26.64 -2.83 -14.58
CA THR A 37 -25.73 -1.79 -15.06
C THR A 37 -25.10 -2.15 -16.40
N GLN A 38 -25.04 -1.15 -17.29
CA GLN A 38 -24.27 -1.22 -18.53
C GLN A 38 -22.92 -0.48 -18.40
N VAL A 39 -22.68 0.16 -17.25
CA VAL A 39 -21.45 0.88 -16.97
C VAL A 39 -20.83 0.37 -15.69
N PHE A 40 -19.53 0.15 -15.67
CA PHE A 40 -18.79 -0.29 -14.49
C PHE A 40 -17.34 0.18 -14.57
N ALA A 41 -16.60 0.03 -13.49
CA ALA A 41 -15.21 0.46 -13.41
C ALA A 41 -14.29 -0.68 -13.02
N TYR A 42 -13.13 -0.75 -13.68
CA TYR A 42 -11.97 -1.47 -13.21
C TYR A 42 -11.04 -0.51 -12.46
N GLY A 43 -10.39 -1.02 -11.43
CA GLY A 43 -9.27 -0.36 -10.78
C GLY A 43 -7.94 -0.78 -11.42
N ASP A 44 -7.13 -1.50 -10.65
CA ASP A 44 -5.78 -1.90 -11.06
C ASP A 44 -5.78 -3.07 -12.04
N SER A 45 -4.69 -3.21 -12.77
CA SER A 45 -4.43 -4.39 -13.60
C SER A 45 -3.06 -4.97 -13.26
N ASN A 46 -3.00 -6.28 -13.11
CA ASN A 46 -1.79 -7.03 -12.83
C ASN A 46 -1.56 -8.09 -13.89
N GLU A 47 -0.32 -8.24 -14.32
CA GLU A 47 0.05 -9.35 -15.21
C GLU A 47 0.40 -10.57 -14.36
N VAL A 48 -0.34 -11.68 -14.56
CA VAL A 48 -0.12 -12.94 -13.86
C VAL A 48 0.05 -14.03 -14.92
N LYS A 49 1.26 -14.47 -15.13
CA LYS A 49 1.64 -15.40 -16.23
C LYS A 49 1.04 -14.88 -17.53
N ASP A 50 1.07 -14.69 -18.47
CA ASP A 50 0.55 -14.20 -19.75
C ASP A 50 -0.94 -13.76 -19.74
N LYS A 51 -1.49 -13.40 -18.56
CA LYS A 51 -2.87 -12.95 -18.42
C LYS A 51 -2.96 -11.65 -17.63
N THR A 52 -3.63 -10.66 -18.18
CA THR A 52 -4.02 -9.46 -17.46
C THR A 52 -5.19 -9.76 -16.53
N VAL A 53 -4.97 -9.62 -15.23
CA VAL A 53 -6.00 -9.68 -14.19
C VAL A 53 -6.34 -8.27 -13.80
N ARG A 54 -7.60 -7.89 -13.90
CA ARG A 54 -8.10 -6.57 -13.52
C ARG A 54 -8.83 -6.66 -12.18
N ASP A 55 -8.41 -5.82 -11.25
CA ASP A 55 -9.06 -5.68 -9.95
C ASP A 55 -10.15 -4.60 -10.03
N ALA A 56 -11.11 -4.67 -9.11
CA ALA A 56 -12.14 -3.65 -8.98
C ALA A 56 -11.76 -2.57 -7.93
N LEU A 57 -10.49 -2.47 -7.56
CA LEU A 57 -9.95 -1.53 -6.58
C LEU A 57 -8.57 -1.01 -7.02
N LEU A 58 -8.09 0.06 -6.38
CA LEU A 58 -6.74 0.58 -6.54
C LEU A 58 -5.89 0.19 -5.33
N SER A 59 -5.06 -0.82 -5.48
CA SER A 59 -4.08 -1.19 -4.46
C SER A 59 -2.77 -0.46 -4.69
N PHE A 60 -2.48 0.55 -3.87
CA PHE A 60 -1.16 1.21 -3.85
C PHE A 60 -0.14 0.43 -3.01
N GLY A 61 -0.58 -0.63 -2.33
CA GLY A 61 0.27 -1.55 -1.58
C GLY A 61 0.84 -0.98 -0.29
N TYR A 62 1.77 -1.72 0.29
CA TYR A 62 2.60 -1.29 1.40
C TYR A 62 3.82 -0.53 0.88
N GLN A 63 4.08 0.64 1.44
CA GLN A 63 5.21 1.48 1.04
C GLN A 63 5.94 2.04 2.26
N GLU A 64 7.25 2.13 2.16
CA GLU A 64 8.12 2.74 3.17
C GLU A 64 8.81 3.99 2.62
N SER A 65 8.85 5.06 3.40
CA SER A 65 9.56 6.28 3.03
C SER A 65 9.96 7.09 4.26
N ASN A 66 11.06 7.82 4.15
CA ASN A 66 11.47 8.83 5.12
C ASN A 66 11.22 10.28 4.65
N GLY A 67 10.63 10.47 3.47
CA GLY A 67 10.35 11.78 2.87
C GLY A 67 8.89 11.93 2.45
N SER A 68 8.52 11.31 1.35
CA SER A 68 7.16 11.34 0.82
C SER A 68 6.81 10.02 0.14
N PHE A 69 5.52 9.77 0.03
CA PHE A 69 4.93 8.70 -0.76
C PHE A 69 4.27 9.35 -1.98
N GLU A 70 4.48 8.79 -3.15
CA GLU A 70 3.77 9.17 -4.36
C GLU A 70 3.60 7.93 -5.23
N ALA A 71 2.37 7.66 -5.64
CA ALA A 71 2.05 6.53 -6.51
C ALA A 71 0.87 6.86 -7.41
N THR A 72 0.89 6.29 -8.60
CA THR A 72 -0.11 6.53 -9.63
C THR A 72 -0.69 5.21 -10.12
N LYS A 73 -2.02 5.16 -10.25
CA LYS A 73 -2.80 4.03 -10.74
C LYS A 73 -3.84 4.51 -11.74
N THR A 74 -4.42 3.61 -12.49
CA THR A 74 -5.43 3.94 -13.51
C THR A 74 -6.75 3.26 -13.22
N ILE A 75 -7.85 4.02 -13.29
CA ILE A 75 -9.22 3.51 -13.33
C ILE A 75 -9.65 3.46 -14.78
N THR A 76 -10.20 2.34 -15.22
CA THR A 76 -10.84 2.20 -16.52
C THR A 76 -12.34 2.11 -16.37
N LEU A 77 -13.05 3.14 -16.83
CA LEU A 77 -14.52 3.13 -16.94
C LEU A 77 -14.94 2.42 -18.22
N VAL A 78 -15.90 1.53 -18.13
CA VAL A 78 -16.41 0.73 -19.25
C VAL A 78 -17.88 1.03 -19.45
N ASN A 79 -18.27 1.27 -20.70
CA ASN A 79 -19.66 1.46 -21.10
C ASN A 79 -20.05 0.41 -22.15
N LYS A 80 -20.91 -0.53 -21.78
CA LYS A 80 -21.49 -1.55 -22.68
C LYS A 80 -22.80 -1.12 -23.32
N GLY A 81 -23.27 0.08 -22.95
CA GLY A 81 -24.52 0.65 -23.51
C GLY A 81 -24.36 1.22 -24.91
N ASN A 82 -25.50 1.61 -25.52
CA ASN A 82 -25.57 2.11 -26.88
C ASN A 82 -25.47 3.65 -26.96
N SER A 83 -25.29 4.33 -25.84
CA SER A 83 -25.17 5.80 -25.78
C SER A 83 -23.95 6.16 -24.93
N GLU A 84 -23.30 7.27 -25.24
CA GLU A 84 -22.23 7.81 -24.40
C GLU A 84 -22.75 8.21 -23.03
N VAL A 85 -21.87 8.11 -22.00
CA VAL A 85 -22.19 8.52 -20.63
C VAL A 85 -21.07 9.41 -20.12
N THR A 86 -21.45 10.56 -19.55
CA THR A 86 -20.50 11.50 -18.94
C THR A 86 -20.61 11.42 -17.42
N PHE A 87 -19.50 11.18 -16.77
CA PHE A 87 -19.37 11.11 -15.32
C PHE A 87 -18.64 12.33 -14.75
N ASN A 88 -19.03 12.73 -13.55
CA ASN A 88 -18.27 13.63 -12.70
C ASN A 88 -17.52 12.79 -11.64
N GLY A 89 -16.20 12.93 -11.62
CA GLY A 89 -15.31 12.23 -10.69
C GLY A 89 -15.04 13.04 -9.41
N GLU A 90 -15.15 12.38 -8.27
CA GLU A 90 -14.86 12.93 -6.94
C GLU A 90 -14.09 11.92 -6.11
N VAL A 91 -13.18 12.40 -5.23
CA VAL A 91 -12.47 11.56 -4.27
C VAL A 91 -13.07 11.75 -2.88
N LYS A 92 -13.45 10.66 -2.24
CA LYS A 92 -13.94 10.63 -0.86
C LYS A 92 -13.02 9.80 0.01
N ALA A 93 -12.24 10.47 0.87
CA ALA A 93 -11.42 9.78 1.86
C ALA A 93 -12.29 9.07 2.90
N SER A 94 -11.84 7.90 3.40
CA SER A 94 -12.47 7.25 4.54
C SER A 94 -12.20 8.03 5.82
N SER A 95 -13.07 7.85 6.84
CA SER A 95 -12.98 8.60 8.10
C SER A 95 -11.69 8.33 8.88
N GLN A 96 -11.05 7.19 8.64
CA GLN A 96 -9.81 6.78 9.29
C GLN A 96 -8.57 6.98 8.41
N SER A 97 -8.75 7.53 7.20
CA SER A 97 -7.65 7.77 6.28
C SER A 97 -6.67 8.80 6.81
N LEU A 98 -5.38 8.55 6.60
CA LEU A 98 -4.37 9.59 6.69
C LEU A 98 -4.66 10.72 5.70
N PRO A 99 -4.13 11.94 5.92
CA PRO A 99 -4.42 13.13 5.12
C PRO A 99 -3.69 13.11 3.76
N ALA A 100 -3.87 12.02 3.01
CA ALA A 100 -3.32 11.90 1.67
C ALA A 100 -4.04 12.81 0.67
N GLN A 101 -3.27 13.38 -0.26
CA GLN A 101 -3.83 14.06 -1.43
C GLN A 101 -4.03 13.05 -2.55
N VAL A 102 -5.26 12.94 -3.03
CA VAL A 102 -5.60 12.08 -4.16
C VAL A 102 -6.15 12.94 -5.28
N LYS A 103 -5.51 12.88 -6.45
CA LYS A 103 -5.84 13.71 -7.61
C LYS A 103 -6.26 12.83 -8.78
N LEU A 104 -7.29 13.25 -9.49
CA LEU A 104 -7.73 12.66 -10.74
C LEU A 104 -7.15 13.45 -11.91
N SER A 105 -6.73 12.77 -12.98
CA SER A 105 -6.31 13.44 -14.22
C SER A 105 -7.41 14.29 -14.84
N ASN A 106 -8.66 13.83 -14.72
CA ASN A 106 -9.85 14.52 -15.17
C ASN A 106 -11.01 14.31 -14.20
N ASN A 107 -11.68 15.37 -13.79
CA ASN A 107 -12.88 15.29 -12.95
C ASN A 107 -14.19 15.14 -13.77
N LYS A 108 -14.11 15.26 -15.10
CA LYS A 108 -15.25 15.03 -16.00
C LYS A 108 -14.80 14.10 -17.12
N VAL A 109 -15.44 12.93 -17.20
CA VAL A 109 -15.03 11.83 -18.09
C VAL A 109 -16.22 11.39 -18.92
N THR A 110 -16.09 11.43 -20.23
CA THR A 110 -17.09 10.90 -21.15
C THR A 110 -16.63 9.54 -21.67
N VAL A 111 -17.48 8.54 -21.48
CA VAL A 111 -17.23 7.15 -21.92
C VAL A 111 -18.13 6.90 -23.13
N PRO A 112 -17.56 6.68 -24.33
CA PRO A 112 -18.33 6.45 -25.54
C PRO A 112 -19.17 5.18 -25.46
N ALA A 113 -20.22 5.11 -26.28
CA ALA A 113 -21.05 3.91 -26.41
C ALA A 113 -20.18 2.71 -26.81
N GLY A 114 -20.32 1.59 -26.08
CA GLY A 114 -19.54 0.37 -26.30
C GLY A 114 -18.04 0.51 -26.04
N GLY A 115 -17.60 1.60 -25.43
CA GLY A 115 -16.19 1.96 -25.26
C GLY A 115 -15.70 2.04 -23.82
N THR A 116 -14.50 2.57 -23.67
CA THR A 116 -13.83 2.78 -22.39
C THR A 116 -13.23 4.17 -22.29
N ALA A 117 -12.96 4.62 -21.05
CA ALA A 117 -12.17 5.82 -20.77
C ALA A 117 -11.33 5.62 -19.52
N ASP A 118 -10.10 6.09 -19.55
CA ASP A 118 -9.15 5.96 -18.45
C ASP A 118 -9.04 7.25 -17.63
N VAL A 119 -8.92 7.08 -16.32
CA VAL A 119 -8.66 8.16 -15.37
C VAL A 119 -7.46 7.79 -14.53
N THR A 120 -6.41 8.57 -14.63
CA THR A 120 -5.24 8.41 -13.79
C THR A 120 -5.51 8.99 -12.39
N VAL A 121 -5.17 8.22 -11.36
CA VAL A 121 -5.31 8.58 -9.95
C VAL A 121 -3.91 8.65 -9.34
N THR A 122 -3.51 9.83 -8.88
CA THR A 122 -2.24 10.04 -8.19
C THR A 122 -2.50 10.27 -6.71
N LEU A 123 -1.94 9.40 -5.86
CA LEU A 123 -1.96 9.53 -4.42
C LEU A 123 -0.61 10.04 -3.94
N SER A 124 -0.61 11.08 -3.11
CA SER A 124 0.60 11.60 -2.46
C SER A 124 0.38 11.86 -0.98
N LEU A 125 1.42 11.58 -0.16
CA LEU A 125 1.39 11.73 1.29
C LEU A 125 2.79 12.04 1.80
N LYS A 126 2.94 12.94 2.77
CA LYS A 126 4.22 13.18 3.43
C LYS A 126 4.48 12.10 4.48
N ALA A 127 5.71 11.64 4.60
CA ALA A 127 6.09 10.68 5.64
C ALA A 127 5.89 11.25 7.05
N SER A 128 6.01 12.59 7.23
CA SER A 128 5.72 13.28 8.50
C SER A 128 4.26 13.18 8.94
N ASP A 129 3.34 12.93 8.02
CA ASP A 129 1.91 12.82 8.31
C ASP A 129 1.49 11.37 8.64
N VAL A 130 2.45 10.44 8.57
CA VAL A 130 2.24 9.02 8.92
C VAL A 130 2.75 8.79 10.33
N PRO A 131 1.91 8.49 11.32
CA PRO A 131 2.35 8.25 12.69
C PRO A 131 3.28 7.03 12.80
N SER A 132 4.08 6.97 13.88
CA SER A 132 4.95 5.81 14.12
C SER A 132 4.15 4.51 14.18
N SER A 133 4.58 3.50 13.43
CA SER A 133 3.99 2.16 13.49
C SER A 133 4.37 1.39 14.75
N LEU A 134 5.34 1.89 15.54
CA LEU A 134 5.75 1.30 16.80
C LEU A 134 4.93 1.90 17.94
N LYS A 135 4.03 1.13 18.53
CA LYS A 135 3.27 1.55 19.73
C LYS A 135 3.97 1.16 21.02
N THR A 136 4.50 -0.05 21.05
CA THR A 136 5.24 -0.64 22.15
C THR A 136 6.27 -1.58 21.56
N GLN A 137 7.17 -2.13 22.37
CA GLN A 137 8.21 -3.05 21.90
C GLN A 137 7.69 -4.27 21.10
N ASN A 138 6.40 -4.63 21.25
CA ASN A 138 5.82 -5.84 20.66
C ASN A 138 4.56 -5.59 19.82
N SER A 139 4.12 -4.36 19.62
CA SER A 139 2.93 -4.07 18.79
C SER A 139 3.23 -3.09 17.66
N ARG A 140 2.69 -3.40 16.50
CA ARG A 140 2.75 -2.53 15.33
C ARG A 140 1.35 -2.09 14.95
N ASN A 141 1.18 -0.81 14.64
CA ASN A 141 -0.01 -0.31 13.99
C ASN A 141 0.30 -0.05 12.53
N PHE A 142 -0.59 -0.51 11.69
CA PHE A 142 -0.60 -0.09 10.31
C PHE A 142 -1.63 1.03 10.15
N TYR A 143 -1.23 2.08 9.47
CA TYR A 143 -2.08 3.19 9.10
C TYR A 143 -2.42 3.07 7.62
N GLU A 144 -3.51 3.69 7.21
CA GLU A 144 -3.95 3.65 5.82
C GLU A 144 -4.23 5.03 5.25
N ALA A 145 -3.93 5.21 3.98
CA ALA A 145 -4.49 6.26 3.16
C ALA A 145 -5.52 5.60 2.23
N SER A 146 -6.80 5.86 2.49
CA SER A 146 -7.87 5.07 1.93
C SER A 146 -9.14 5.86 1.65
N GLY A 147 -9.98 5.34 0.77
CA GLY A 147 -11.25 5.95 0.41
C GLY A 147 -11.83 5.38 -0.87
N ASN A 148 -12.67 6.16 -1.53
CA ASN A 148 -13.27 5.83 -2.82
C ASN A 148 -13.07 6.95 -3.82
N VAL A 149 -12.82 6.59 -5.07
CA VAL A 149 -13.04 7.44 -6.22
C VAL A 149 -14.44 7.16 -6.73
N GLN A 150 -15.31 8.16 -6.71
CA GLN A 150 -16.70 8.07 -7.16
C GLN A 150 -16.89 8.77 -8.50
N PHE A 151 -17.65 8.15 -9.37
CA PHE A 151 -18.05 8.69 -10.66
C PHE A 151 -19.57 8.72 -10.75
N THR A 152 -20.15 9.92 -10.81
CA THR A 152 -21.61 10.12 -10.82
C THR A 152 -22.12 10.62 -12.16
N SER A 153 -23.23 10.05 -12.63
CA SER A 153 -23.95 10.46 -13.83
C SER A 153 -25.46 10.28 -13.61
N GLY A 154 -26.18 11.38 -13.39
CA GLY A 154 -27.58 11.32 -12.99
C GLY A 154 -27.76 10.63 -11.64
N ASP A 155 -28.56 9.58 -11.62
CA ASP A 155 -28.80 8.70 -10.45
C ASP A 155 -27.77 7.57 -10.30
N LYS A 156 -26.87 7.39 -11.26
CA LYS A 156 -25.85 6.33 -11.25
C LYS A 156 -24.58 6.79 -10.56
N THR A 157 -24.05 5.95 -9.70
CA THR A 157 -22.75 6.14 -9.05
C THR A 157 -21.91 4.88 -9.21
N LEU A 158 -20.69 5.06 -9.71
CA LEU A 158 -19.67 4.02 -9.68
C LEU A 158 -18.64 4.39 -8.63
N SER A 159 -18.20 3.42 -7.85
CA SER A 159 -17.19 3.59 -6.79
C SER A 159 -16.00 2.66 -7.01
N VAL A 160 -14.79 3.20 -6.95
CA VAL A 160 -13.56 2.42 -6.99
C VAL A 160 -12.80 2.67 -5.68
N PRO A 161 -12.73 1.68 -4.78
CA PRO A 161 -11.99 1.79 -3.54
C PRO A 161 -10.49 1.96 -3.81
N TYR A 162 -9.79 2.73 -2.98
CA TYR A 162 -8.33 2.80 -3.00
C TYR A 162 -7.74 2.60 -1.61
N LEU A 163 -6.55 1.99 -1.56
CA LEU A 163 -5.82 1.72 -0.33
C LEU A 163 -4.32 1.81 -0.56
N MET A 164 -3.63 2.56 0.30
CA MET A 164 -2.19 2.51 0.54
C MET A 164 -1.96 2.24 2.02
N VAL A 165 -0.97 1.40 2.33
CA VAL A 165 -0.49 1.20 3.71
C VAL A 165 0.92 1.80 3.80
N PRO A 166 1.03 3.09 4.17
CA PRO A 166 2.31 3.77 4.28
C PRO A 166 2.95 3.50 5.64
N ARG A 167 4.28 3.37 5.64
CA ARG A 167 5.08 3.35 6.85
C ARG A 167 6.20 4.38 6.76
N SER A 168 6.19 5.32 7.68
CA SER A 168 7.29 6.25 7.82
C SER A 168 8.51 5.57 8.44
N THR A 169 9.67 5.81 7.87
CA THR A 169 10.94 5.24 8.31
C THR A 169 11.92 6.33 8.69
N THR A 170 12.96 5.96 9.45
CA THR A 170 14.07 6.83 9.81
C THR A 170 15.37 6.22 9.30
N LYS A 171 16.18 7.01 8.63
CA LYS A 171 17.48 6.57 8.13
C LYS A 171 18.56 6.96 9.15
N VAL A 172 19.03 5.99 9.91
CA VAL A 172 20.11 6.18 10.88
C VAL A 172 21.35 5.43 10.40
N THR A 173 22.50 6.11 10.44
CA THR A 173 23.81 5.51 10.21
C THR A 173 24.62 5.51 11.51
N GLY A 174 25.35 4.43 11.75
CA GLY A 174 26.32 4.31 12.83
C GLY A 174 27.72 4.64 12.31
N GLU A 175 28.50 5.37 13.09
CA GLU A 175 29.91 5.68 12.82
C GLU A 175 30.74 5.30 14.04
N ILE A 176 31.87 4.61 13.83
CA ILE A 176 32.82 4.30 14.88
C ILE A 176 33.96 5.29 14.79
N SER A 177 34.35 5.92 15.91
CA SER A 177 35.49 6.83 15.95
C SER A 177 36.77 6.10 15.57
N SER A 178 37.75 6.84 15.03
CA SER A 178 39.01 6.27 14.55
C SER A 178 39.80 5.52 15.63
N ASP A 179 39.60 5.90 16.88
CA ASP A 179 40.23 5.27 18.07
C ASP A 179 39.34 4.13 18.64
N SER A 180 38.21 3.84 18.00
CA SER A 180 37.23 2.84 18.41
C SER A 180 36.63 3.05 19.82
N SER A 181 36.79 4.24 20.39
CA SER A 181 36.35 4.57 21.75
C SER A 181 34.88 5.01 21.80
N LYS A 182 34.29 5.43 20.66
CA LYS A 182 32.94 5.98 20.58
C LYS A 182 32.18 5.47 19.37
N ILE A 183 30.90 5.25 19.53
CA ILE A 183 29.95 5.00 18.45
C ILE A 183 29.02 6.19 18.40
N GLY A 184 28.97 6.83 17.25
CA GLY A 184 28.04 7.91 16.92
C GLY A 184 26.88 7.40 16.08
N PHE A 185 25.69 7.94 16.32
CA PHE A 185 24.54 7.71 15.45
C PHE A 185 24.11 9.02 14.80
N LYS A 186 23.89 8.99 13.48
CA LYS A 186 23.46 10.15 12.73
C LYS A 186 22.15 9.83 12.02
N ASN A 187 21.09 10.60 12.34
CA ASN A 187 19.86 10.56 11.56
C ASN A 187 20.05 11.34 10.25
N GLN A 188 19.95 10.65 9.12
CA GLN A 188 20.06 11.21 7.76
C GLN A 188 18.69 11.48 7.10
N GLY A 189 17.59 11.12 7.75
CA GLY A 189 16.24 11.34 7.25
C GLY A 189 15.19 10.63 8.07
N GLY A 190 13.98 11.19 8.04
CA GLY A 190 12.87 10.75 8.87
C GLY A 190 12.78 11.47 10.22
N THR A 191 11.59 11.45 10.80
CA THR A 191 11.23 12.25 12.00
C THR A 191 10.89 11.40 13.20
N TYR A 192 10.93 10.07 13.08
CA TYR A 192 10.52 9.18 14.16
C TYR A 192 11.69 8.62 14.93
N ASP A 193 11.44 8.32 16.20
CA ASP A 193 12.39 7.64 17.04
C ASP A 193 12.72 6.26 16.47
N THR A 194 13.98 5.90 16.56
CA THR A 194 14.47 4.56 16.24
C THR A 194 15.30 4.04 17.41
N SER A 195 15.28 2.73 17.60
CA SER A 195 16.13 2.07 18.58
C SER A 195 17.32 1.44 17.88
N GLY A 196 18.52 1.70 18.37
CA GLY A 196 19.75 1.05 17.95
C GLY A 196 20.16 0.00 18.97
N PHE A 197 20.53 -1.18 18.50
CA PHE A 197 21.11 -2.24 19.32
C PHE A 197 22.56 -2.46 18.92
N LEU A 198 23.43 -2.64 19.93
CA LEU A 198 24.82 -2.94 19.71
C LEU A 198 25.04 -4.43 19.95
N PHE A 199 25.70 -5.06 18.99
CA PHE A 199 26.09 -6.46 19.09
C PHE A 199 27.60 -6.58 19.04
N ASN A 200 28.15 -7.45 19.82
CA ASN A 200 29.54 -7.87 19.66
C ASN A 200 29.65 -8.65 18.33
N TRP A 201 30.70 -8.37 17.60
CA TRP A 201 30.97 -9.05 16.34
C TRP A 201 31.18 -10.56 16.57
N GLY A 202 30.47 -11.38 15.83
CA GLY A 202 30.59 -12.83 15.87
C GLY A 202 31.39 -13.34 14.68
N ALA A 203 30.84 -13.19 13.48
CA ALA A 203 31.48 -13.68 12.27
C ALA A 203 30.98 -12.88 11.02
N THR A 204 31.78 -12.94 9.96
CA THR A 204 31.40 -12.53 8.60
C THR A 204 31.34 -13.75 7.73
N ASP A 205 30.34 -13.80 6.86
CA ASP A 205 30.20 -14.81 5.83
C ASP A 205 30.45 -14.19 4.45
N PRO A 206 31.19 -14.84 3.55
CA PRO A 206 31.40 -14.31 2.20
C PRO A 206 30.09 -14.26 1.42
N LYS A 207 29.83 -13.16 0.76
CA LYS A 207 28.65 -13.03 -0.11
C LYS A 207 28.74 -13.95 -1.32
N GLY A 208 27.62 -14.60 -1.63
CA GLY A 208 27.44 -15.36 -2.87
C GLY A 208 28.02 -16.77 -2.84
N ASP A 209 28.22 -17.35 -1.66
CA ASP A 209 28.72 -18.70 -1.50
C ASP A 209 27.61 -19.75 -1.24
N LEU A 210 26.34 -19.35 -1.38
CA LEU A 210 25.21 -20.27 -1.32
C LEU A 210 25.33 -21.36 -2.40
N PRO A 211 25.02 -22.63 -2.06
CA PRO A 211 24.91 -23.68 -3.06
C PRO A 211 23.91 -23.33 -4.17
N ALA A 212 24.21 -23.74 -5.40
CA ALA A 212 23.36 -23.45 -6.55
C ALA A 212 21.90 -23.93 -6.35
N GLU A 213 21.72 -25.07 -5.67
CA GLU A 213 20.41 -25.62 -5.37
C GLU A 213 19.59 -24.73 -4.43
N ALA A 214 20.25 -24.05 -3.48
CA ALA A 214 19.59 -23.09 -2.58
C ALA A 214 19.17 -21.81 -3.31
N ILE A 215 19.98 -21.34 -4.27
CA ILE A 215 19.66 -20.19 -5.12
C ILE A 215 18.50 -20.51 -6.04
N GLU A 216 18.49 -21.68 -6.69
CA GLU A 216 17.41 -22.10 -7.60
C GLU A 216 16.09 -22.32 -6.85
N ALA A 217 16.11 -22.81 -5.62
CA ALA A 217 14.92 -22.99 -4.81
C ALA A 217 14.32 -21.66 -4.31
N GLY A 218 15.08 -20.56 -4.37
CA GLY A 218 14.66 -19.28 -3.79
C GLY A 218 14.57 -19.27 -2.27
N ASP A 219 15.04 -20.32 -1.61
CA ASP A 219 14.94 -20.55 -0.16
C ASP A 219 16.20 -20.13 0.61
N GLY A 220 17.24 -19.72 -0.12
CA GLY A 220 18.52 -19.36 0.47
C GLY A 220 18.54 -17.91 0.93
N VAL A 221 18.79 -17.68 2.22
CA VAL A 221 19.17 -16.39 2.78
C VAL A 221 20.68 -16.38 2.97
N ASP A 222 21.37 -15.57 2.19
CA ASP A 222 22.82 -15.39 2.30
C ASP A 222 23.12 -14.54 3.55
N ILE A 223 23.76 -15.15 4.55
CA ILE A 223 24.10 -14.48 5.80
C ILE A 223 25.41 -13.73 5.59
N ALA A 224 25.36 -12.40 5.67
CA ALA A 224 26.55 -11.58 5.55
C ALA A 224 27.32 -11.43 6.87
N ASN A 225 26.61 -11.29 7.99
CA ASN A 225 27.22 -11.03 9.30
C ASN A 225 26.38 -11.60 10.43
N VAL A 226 27.05 -12.02 11.51
CA VAL A 226 26.42 -12.44 12.75
C VAL A 226 26.99 -11.64 13.92
N GLY A 227 26.10 -11.12 14.76
CA GLY A 227 26.47 -10.45 16.01
C GLY A 227 25.80 -11.10 17.22
N VAL A 228 26.33 -10.89 18.42
CA VAL A 228 25.77 -11.39 19.66
C VAL A 228 25.72 -10.31 20.73
N ALA A 229 24.63 -10.25 21.47
CA ALA A 229 24.51 -9.40 22.67
C ALA A 229 23.84 -10.15 23.81
N THR A 230 24.02 -9.66 25.02
CA THR A 230 23.29 -10.14 26.19
C THR A 230 22.16 -9.20 26.53
N THR A 231 21.02 -9.75 26.93
CA THR A 231 19.86 -9.01 27.39
C THR A 231 19.19 -9.73 28.56
N THR A 232 18.13 -9.14 29.09
CA THR A 232 17.24 -9.78 30.04
C THR A 232 15.87 -9.93 29.40
N PHE A 233 15.34 -11.13 29.38
CA PHE A 233 14.01 -11.44 28.88
C PHE A 233 13.24 -12.16 30.00
N ASP A 234 12.08 -11.60 30.41
CA ASP A 234 11.27 -12.09 31.53
C ASP A 234 12.03 -12.30 32.85
N GLY A 235 13.03 -11.44 33.12
CA GLY A 235 13.88 -11.51 34.32
C GLY A 235 15.06 -12.48 34.18
N GLU A 236 15.14 -13.29 33.14
CA GLU A 236 16.20 -14.23 32.84
C GLU A 236 17.25 -13.62 31.90
N LYS A 237 18.53 -14.01 32.10
CA LYS A 237 19.59 -13.62 31.17
C LYS A 237 19.45 -14.39 29.86
N ALA A 238 19.44 -13.66 28.75
CA ALA A 238 19.34 -14.22 27.42
C ALA A 238 20.47 -13.75 26.50
N LEU A 239 20.81 -14.58 25.51
CA LEU A 239 21.63 -14.19 24.37
C LEU A 239 20.71 -13.82 23.20
N VAL A 240 21.03 -12.71 22.54
CA VAL A 240 20.35 -12.28 21.31
C VAL A 240 21.37 -12.32 20.19
N PHE A 241 21.01 -12.95 19.10
CA PHE A 241 21.80 -12.98 17.88
C PHE A 241 21.19 -12.05 16.84
N ALA A 242 22.04 -11.22 16.23
CA ALA A 242 21.70 -10.44 15.06
C ALA A 242 22.27 -11.16 13.84
N ILE A 243 21.45 -11.35 12.83
CA ILE A 243 21.82 -11.99 11.57
C ILE A 243 21.45 -10.99 10.45
N ASN A 244 22.43 -10.71 9.59
CA ASN A 244 22.29 -9.77 8.46
C ASN A 244 22.74 -10.45 7.17
#